data_7b445182de0dacc4da000c1cc4692279
#
_entry.id   7b445182de0dacc4da000c1cc4692279
#
_cell.length_a   1.000
_cell.length_b   1.000
_cell.length_c   1.000
_cell.angle_alpha   90.00
_cell.angle_beta   90.00
_cell.angle_gamma   90.00
#
_symmetry.space_group_name_H-M   'P 1'
#
loop_
_entity.id
_entity.type
_entity.pdbx_description
1 polymer ?
#
loop_
_entity_poly.entity_id
_entity_poly.type
_entity_poly.pdbx_seq_one_letter_code
_entity_poly.pdbx_strand_id
1 'polypeptide(L)'
;VNVSVITEEIKEQQATDTSGLVLLEIGMLQFFNAAGMEDEGYMVVPDGSGAVINYNNRRYNAQAYNSEVYGRDTSIGMLTRPSKTEQVYLPVIGAVTNGEKTNHGYMAIAKSGETCASVNATVSGQNSTSYNNTWFEFKVRAEDTYYMGNRKLTVYEQGKINQPNLTVGYYPLAKENLSYVDIAEAYRNYLIEQKGFKDKSDNIT
;
A
#
# COMPACT_ATOMS: atom_id res chain seq x y z
N VAL A 1 4.79 -12.72 2.70
CA VAL A 1 3.48 -13.31 3.04
C VAL A 1 2.70 -13.49 1.75
N ASN A 2 2.23 -14.69 1.52
CA ASN A 2 1.34 -15.01 0.41
C ASN A 2 -0.07 -15.19 0.96
N VAL A 3 -1.03 -14.48 0.42
CA VAL A 3 -2.43 -14.69 0.70
C VAL A 3 -3.08 -15.18 -0.58
N SER A 4 -3.59 -16.40 -0.53
CA SER A 4 -4.47 -16.92 -1.59
C SER A 4 -5.91 -16.73 -1.11
N VAL A 5 -6.68 -16.00 -1.88
CA VAL A 5 -8.11 -15.86 -1.60
C VAL A 5 -8.81 -17.11 -2.13
N ILE A 6 -9.35 -17.92 -1.21
CA ILE A 6 -10.18 -19.08 -1.56
C ILE A 6 -11.52 -18.54 -2.07
N THR A 7 -11.59 -18.27 -3.37
CA THR A 7 -12.71 -17.55 -3.99
C THR A 7 -13.94 -18.42 -4.22
N GLU A 8 -13.85 -19.74 -4.13
CA GLU A 8 -14.95 -20.63 -4.49
C GLU A 8 -16.06 -20.67 -3.42
N GLU A 9 -15.71 -20.71 -2.16
CA GLU A 9 -16.69 -20.63 -1.06
C GLU A 9 -17.45 -19.31 -1.04
N ILE A 10 -16.75 -18.21 -1.31
CA ILE A 10 -17.38 -16.88 -1.40
C ILE A 10 -18.33 -16.80 -2.60
N LYS A 11 -18.04 -17.48 -3.71
CA LYS A 11 -18.89 -17.50 -4.90
C LYS A 11 -20.19 -18.29 -4.70
N GLU A 12 -20.15 -19.43 -4.04
CA GLU A 12 -21.33 -20.20 -3.75
C GLU A 12 -22.28 -19.45 -2.82
N GLN A 13 -21.76 -18.81 -1.79
CA GLN A 13 -22.53 -17.92 -0.93
C GLN A 13 -23.11 -16.73 -1.69
N GLN A 14 -22.37 -16.12 -2.60
CA GLN A 14 -22.88 -15.00 -3.41
C GLN A 14 -23.96 -15.39 -4.41
N ALA A 15 -23.93 -16.60 -4.95
CA ALA A 15 -24.95 -17.09 -5.88
C ALA A 15 -26.30 -17.37 -5.21
N THR A 16 -26.30 -17.63 -3.91
CA THR A 16 -27.48 -17.99 -3.12
C THR A 16 -27.97 -16.91 -2.17
N ASP A 17 -27.11 -15.96 -1.81
CA ASP A 17 -27.42 -14.91 -0.86
C ASP A 17 -27.61 -13.55 -1.56
N THR A 18 -28.87 -13.16 -1.73
CA THR A 18 -29.24 -11.83 -2.22
C THR A 18 -29.01 -10.70 -1.19
N SER A 19 -28.63 -11.01 0.04
CA SER A 19 -28.20 -10.04 1.05
C SER A 19 -26.76 -9.50 0.83
N GLY A 20 -26.00 -10.13 -0.05
CA GLY A 20 -24.93 -9.52 -0.82
C GLY A 20 -23.72 -9.02 -0.06
N LEU A 21 -23.16 -9.77 0.88
CA LEU A 21 -21.80 -9.50 1.33
C LEU A 21 -20.81 -9.97 0.25
N VAL A 22 -20.01 -9.05 -0.24
CA VAL A 22 -18.94 -9.32 -1.22
C VAL A 22 -17.60 -8.89 -0.64
N LEU A 23 -16.54 -9.64 -0.94
CA LEU A 23 -15.20 -9.22 -0.61
C LEU A 23 -14.78 -8.09 -1.57
N LEU A 24 -14.52 -6.92 -1.04
CA LEU A 24 -14.11 -5.73 -1.81
C LEU A 24 -12.61 -5.48 -1.71
N GLU A 25 -12.10 -5.49 -0.48
CA GLU A 25 -10.75 -5.05 -0.18
C GLU A 25 -10.10 -5.98 0.83
N ILE A 26 -8.77 -6.11 0.74
CA ILE A 26 -7.95 -6.88 1.67
C ILE A 26 -6.77 -6.00 2.11
N GLY A 27 -6.76 -5.61 3.39
CA GLY A 27 -5.58 -4.99 4.01
C GLY A 27 -4.55 -6.05 4.39
N MET A 28 -3.34 -5.97 3.82
CA MET A 28 -2.30 -6.97 4.06
C MET A 28 -1.45 -6.57 5.27
N LEU A 29 -1.56 -7.34 6.37
CA LEU A 29 -0.79 -7.14 7.61
C LEU A 29 -0.72 -5.66 8.04
N GLN A 30 -1.88 -4.99 8.11
CA GLN A 30 -2.00 -3.56 8.37
C GLN A 30 -1.17 -3.06 9.57
N PHE A 31 -1.00 -3.86 10.60
CA PHE A 31 -0.24 -3.49 11.80
C PHE A 31 1.13 -4.17 11.89
N PHE A 32 1.68 -4.64 10.75
CA PHE A 32 3.03 -5.17 10.75
C PHE A 32 4.04 -4.08 11.09
N ASN A 33 4.79 -4.31 12.18
CA ASN A 33 5.75 -3.34 12.72
C ASN A 33 5.16 -1.93 12.94
N ALA A 34 3.90 -1.88 13.38
CA ALA A 34 3.25 -0.62 13.74
C ALA A 34 3.95 0.01 14.95
N ALA A 35 4.24 1.29 14.86
CA ALA A 35 4.89 2.06 15.93
C ALA A 35 3.84 2.73 16.81
N GLY A 36 4.09 2.77 18.12
CA GLY A 36 3.21 3.41 19.10
C GLY A 36 3.35 4.92 19.13
N MET A 37 2.63 5.53 20.07
CA MET A 37 2.61 7.00 20.24
C MET A 37 3.94 7.57 20.77
N GLU A 38 4.71 6.76 21.50
CA GLU A 38 5.99 7.16 22.11
C GLU A 38 7.19 6.80 21.22
N ASP A 39 6.97 6.04 20.15
CA ASP A 39 8.05 5.64 19.26
C ASP A 39 8.46 6.79 18.34
N GLU A 40 9.75 6.88 18.10
CA GLU A 40 10.33 7.82 17.14
C GLU A 40 10.71 7.09 15.85
N GLY A 41 10.50 7.77 14.73
CA GLY A 41 10.80 7.20 13.42
C GLY A 41 9.91 7.77 12.32
N TYR A 42 9.81 7.02 11.23
CA TYR A 42 9.01 7.46 10.08
C TYR A 42 8.60 6.28 9.20
N MET A 43 7.52 6.50 8.46
CA MET A 43 7.09 5.65 7.36
C MET A 43 7.66 6.18 6.05
N VAL A 44 7.97 5.27 5.12
CA VAL A 44 8.41 5.56 3.76
C VAL A 44 7.32 5.15 2.80
N VAL A 45 6.85 6.10 2.01
CA VAL A 45 5.82 5.90 1.00
C VAL A 45 6.33 6.31 -0.38
N PRO A 46 5.90 5.67 -1.46
CA PRO A 46 6.42 5.89 -2.82
C PRO A 46 5.70 7.05 -3.53
N ASP A 47 5.48 8.17 -2.84
CA ASP A 47 4.86 9.38 -3.40
C ASP A 47 5.85 10.07 -4.36
N GLY A 48 5.60 10.00 -5.66
CA GLY A 48 6.53 10.45 -6.69
C GLY A 48 7.86 9.72 -6.63
N SER A 49 8.91 10.45 -6.25
CA SER A 49 10.27 9.90 -6.05
C SER A 49 10.49 9.28 -4.67
N GLY A 50 9.48 9.31 -3.81
CA GLY A 50 9.50 8.84 -2.43
C GLY A 50 9.34 9.97 -1.43
N ALA A 51 8.57 9.71 -0.38
CA ALA A 51 8.35 10.63 0.72
C ALA A 51 8.46 9.92 2.08
N VAL A 52 8.76 10.69 3.12
CA VAL A 52 8.76 10.22 4.50
C VAL A 52 7.65 10.89 5.30
N ILE A 53 6.97 10.10 6.10
CA ILE A 53 5.93 10.56 7.02
C ILE A 53 6.44 10.28 8.44
N ASN A 54 6.85 11.32 9.15
CA ASN A 54 7.35 11.19 10.52
C ASN A 54 6.23 10.71 11.44
N TYR A 55 6.58 9.81 12.36
CA TYR A 55 5.68 9.37 13.43
C TYR A 55 5.23 10.55 14.27
N ASN A 56 4.03 10.47 14.81
CA ASN A 56 3.51 11.43 15.79
C ASN A 56 3.65 12.90 15.36
N ASN A 57 3.52 13.17 14.04
CA ASN A 57 3.71 14.49 13.45
C ASN A 57 2.60 15.52 13.84
N ARG A 58 1.68 15.14 14.73
CA ARG A 58 0.56 15.95 15.24
C ARG A 58 -0.43 16.45 14.18
N ARG A 59 -0.42 15.88 12.98
CA ARG A 59 -1.35 16.24 11.91
C ARG A 59 -2.60 15.35 11.93
N TYR A 60 -3.21 15.20 13.09
CA TYR A 60 -4.36 14.31 13.32
C TYR A 60 -5.58 14.65 12.44
N ASN A 61 -5.75 15.93 12.11
CA ASN A 61 -6.83 16.42 11.26
C ASN A 61 -6.48 16.38 9.75
N ALA A 62 -5.27 16.02 9.40
CA ALA A 62 -4.91 15.83 7.99
C ALA A 62 -5.51 14.51 7.49
N GLN A 63 -5.83 14.47 6.21
CA GLN A 63 -6.21 13.22 5.57
C GLN A 63 -5.03 12.23 5.64
N ALA A 64 -5.32 10.99 6.04
CA ALA A 64 -4.35 9.91 5.98
C ALA A 64 -3.87 9.70 4.53
N TYR A 65 -2.63 9.26 4.37
CA TYR A 65 -2.10 8.98 3.04
C TYR A 65 -2.80 7.75 2.45
N ASN A 66 -3.28 7.89 1.24
CA ASN A 66 -3.80 6.80 0.42
C ASN A 66 -3.52 7.14 -1.03
N SER A 67 -2.87 6.23 -1.75
CA SER A 67 -2.60 6.39 -3.18
C SER A 67 -2.55 5.04 -3.89
N GLU A 68 -3.21 4.95 -5.04
CA GLU A 68 -3.22 3.74 -5.87
C GLU A 68 -1.84 3.53 -6.50
N VAL A 69 -1.33 2.29 -6.46
CA VAL A 69 -0.09 1.91 -7.14
C VAL A 69 -0.30 2.04 -8.65
N TYR A 70 0.65 2.69 -9.31
CA TYR A 70 0.60 3.12 -10.72
C TYR A 70 -0.45 4.19 -11.04
N GLY A 71 -1.28 4.58 -10.05
CA GLY A 71 -2.30 5.60 -10.19
C GLY A 71 -3.44 5.19 -11.12
N ARG A 72 -4.31 6.15 -11.44
CA ARG A 72 -5.40 5.94 -12.38
C ARG A 72 -4.95 6.24 -13.80
N ASP A 73 -5.47 5.49 -14.74
CA ASP A 73 -5.32 5.81 -16.16
C ASP A 73 -6.04 7.13 -16.47
N THR A 74 -5.26 8.18 -16.68
CA THR A 74 -5.76 9.53 -16.98
C THR A 74 -6.36 9.64 -18.38
N SER A 75 -6.19 8.64 -19.24
CA SER A 75 -6.79 8.60 -20.58
C SER A 75 -8.30 8.31 -20.53
N ILE A 76 -8.78 7.70 -19.44
CA ILE A 76 -10.18 7.28 -19.27
C ILE A 76 -11.02 8.32 -18.53
N GLY A 77 -10.40 9.24 -17.79
CA GLY A 77 -11.12 10.21 -16.98
C GLY A 77 -10.42 11.58 -16.90
N MET A 78 -11.21 12.66 -16.93
CA MET A 78 -10.67 13.98 -16.65
C MET A 78 -10.43 14.18 -15.16
N LEU A 79 -9.17 14.41 -14.78
CA LEU A 79 -8.84 14.90 -13.45
C LEU A 79 -9.29 16.34 -13.33
N THR A 80 -10.37 16.59 -12.60
CA THR A 80 -10.94 17.92 -12.41
C THR A 80 -10.18 18.79 -11.41
N ARG A 81 -9.26 18.19 -10.64
CA ARG A 81 -8.43 18.90 -9.65
C ARG A 81 -7.02 18.28 -9.60
N PRO A 82 -5.98 19.10 -9.46
CA PRO A 82 -4.65 18.58 -9.19
C PRO A 82 -4.66 17.81 -7.85
N SER A 83 -4.07 16.61 -7.86
CA SER A 83 -3.84 15.84 -6.64
C SER A 83 -2.81 16.57 -5.76
N LYS A 84 -2.95 16.43 -4.45
CA LYS A 84 -1.94 16.90 -3.48
C LYS A 84 -0.79 15.90 -3.31
N THR A 85 -0.97 14.70 -3.82
CA THR A 85 0.01 13.61 -3.80
C THR A 85 0.49 13.37 -5.22
N GLU A 86 1.74 12.99 -5.34
CA GLU A 86 2.31 12.57 -6.61
C GLU A 86 1.88 11.13 -6.95
N GLN A 87 2.04 10.76 -8.20
CA GLN A 87 1.71 9.40 -8.64
C GLN A 87 2.67 8.39 -8.03
N VAL A 88 2.13 7.28 -7.56
CA VAL A 88 2.90 6.13 -7.07
C VAL A 88 3.37 5.30 -8.26
N TYR A 89 4.69 5.24 -8.47
CA TYR A 89 5.31 4.46 -9.55
C TYR A 89 5.91 3.13 -9.08
N LEU A 90 6.11 2.98 -7.78
CA LEU A 90 6.81 1.83 -7.21
C LEU A 90 5.93 1.13 -6.17
N PRO A 91 5.74 -0.21 -6.27
CA PRO A 91 4.93 -0.98 -5.32
C PRO A 91 5.73 -1.31 -4.04
N VAL A 92 6.32 -0.31 -3.40
CA VAL A 92 7.20 -0.48 -2.23
C VAL A 92 6.82 0.48 -1.12
N ILE A 93 6.82 -0.01 0.10
CA ILE A 93 6.65 0.78 1.32
C ILE A 93 7.69 0.35 2.35
N GLY A 94 7.85 1.14 3.39
CA GLY A 94 8.71 0.78 4.51
C GLY A 94 8.48 1.65 5.74
N ALA A 95 9.16 1.29 6.81
CA ALA A 95 9.22 2.09 8.01
C ALA A 95 10.57 1.92 8.70
N VAL A 96 10.98 2.94 9.40
CA VAL A 96 12.15 2.94 10.27
C VAL A 96 11.72 3.43 11.65
N THR A 97 12.00 2.64 12.66
CA THR A 97 11.77 2.98 14.06
C THR A 97 13.11 3.11 14.76
N ASN A 98 13.32 4.22 15.44
CA ASN A 98 14.55 4.49 16.18
C ASN A 98 14.57 3.64 17.45
N GLY A 99 15.67 2.97 17.69
CA GLY A 99 15.93 2.23 18.91
C GLY A 99 17.12 2.82 19.67
N GLU A 100 17.28 2.48 20.95
CA GLU A 100 18.37 3.02 21.78
C GLU A 100 19.78 2.69 21.25
N LYS A 101 19.96 1.50 20.67
CA LYS A 101 21.24 1.04 20.13
C LYS A 101 21.20 0.72 18.64
N THR A 102 20.06 0.31 18.15
CA THR A 102 19.90 -0.18 16.78
C THR A 102 18.54 0.24 16.28
N ASN A 103 18.51 0.93 15.16
CA ASN A 103 17.28 1.21 14.46
C ASN A 103 16.79 -0.07 13.79
N HIS A 104 15.49 -0.26 13.78
CA HIS A 104 14.85 -1.39 13.12
C HIS A 104 13.74 -0.90 12.20
N GLY A 105 13.42 -1.70 11.23
CA GLY A 105 12.42 -1.36 10.26
C GLY A 105 12.16 -2.48 9.29
N TYR A 106 11.51 -2.15 8.20
CA TYR A 106 11.25 -3.09 7.13
C TYR A 106 11.07 -2.38 5.79
N MET A 107 11.24 -3.15 4.75
CA MET A 107 10.77 -2.87 3.42
C MET A 107 9.68 -3.89 3.07
N ALA A 108 8.59 -3.47 2.45
CA ALA A 108 7.58 -4.37 1.90
C ALA A 108 7.32 -4.05 0.42
N ILE A 109 7.15 -5.10 -0.38
CA ILE A 109 6.96 -5.00 -1.83
C ILE A 109 5.71 -5.79 -2.20
N ALA A 110 4.76 -5.16 -2.89
CA ALA A 110 3.68 -5.89 -3.55
C ALA A 110 4.26 -6.58 -4.81
N LYS A 111 4.33 -7.92 -4.75
CA LYS A 111 4.94 -8.76 -5.82
C LYS A 111 3.91 -9.28 -6.82
N SER A 112 2.66 -9.38 -6.38
CA SER A 112 1.52 -9.82 -7.18
C SER A 112 0.28 -9.09 -6.71
N GLY A 113 -0.56 -8.65 -7.63
CA GLY A 113 -1.74 -7.84 -7.39
C GLY A 113 -1.44 -6.34 -7.26
N GLU A 114 -0.24 -5.88 -7.62
CA GLU A 114 0.19 -4.50 -7.51
C GLU A 114 -0.71 -3.53 -8.28
N THR A 115 -1.33 -3.97 -9.37
CA THR A 115 -2.23 -3.15 -10.18
C THR A 115 -3.59 -2.87 -9.52
N CYS A 116 -3.94 -3.64 -8.50
CA CYS A 116 -5.15 -3.41 -7.70
C CYS A 116 -4.81 -2.97 -6.26
N ALA A 117 -3.52 -2.65 -6.01
CA ALA A 117 -3.04 -2.23 -4.71
C ALA A 117 -3.11 -0.72 -4.52
N SER A 118 -3.38 -0.30 -3.29
CA SER A 118 -3.12 1.04 -2.81
C SER A 118 -2.15 1.02 -1.64
N VAL A 119 -1.36 2.07 -1.52
CA VAL A 119 -0.49 2.33 -0.37
C VAL A 119 -1.25 3.19 0.61
N ASN A 120 -1.31 2.77 1.84
CA ASN A 120 -1.92 3.49 2.95
C ASN A 120 -0.88 3.81 4.01
N ALA A 121 -0.97 4.98 4.63
CA ALA A 121 -0.22 5.31 5.82
C ALA A 121 -1.03 6.21 6.75
N THR A 122 -1.00 5.89 8.04
CA THR A 122 -1.64 6.68 9.10
C THR A 122 -0.64 6.99 10.20
N VAL A 123 -0.75 8.18 10.76
CA VAL A 123 -0.04 8.51 11.99
C VAL A 123 -0.95 8.32 13.19
N SER A 124 -0.35 8.06 14.36
CA SER A 124 -1.07 7.96 15.61
C SER A 124 -2.00 9.17 15.81
N GLY A 125 -3.24 8.91 16.17
CA GLY A 125 -4.32 9.90 16.34
C GLY A 125 -5.18 10.13 15.09
N GLN A 126 -4.77 9.68 13.91
CA GLN A 126 -5.62 9.70 12.72
C GLN A 126 -6.58 8.49 12.70
N ASN A 127 -7.76 8.67 12.13
CA ASN A 127 -8.74 7.59 11.94
C ASN A 127 -8.97 6.73 13.20
N SER A 128 -8.91 7.34 14.38
CA SER A 128 -9.05 6.66 15.68
C SER A 128 -8.01 5.55 15.94
N THR A 129 -6.89 5.52 15.23
CA THR A 129 -5.78 4.61 15.52
C THR A 129 -4.79 5.22 16.51
N SER A 130 -4.22 4.38 17.38
CA SER A 130 -3.12 4.77 18.28
C SER A 130 -1.74 4.45 17.70
N TYR A 131 -1.68 4.01 16.45
CA TYR A 131 -0.46 3.50 15.82
C TYR A 131 -0.07 4.31 14.59
N ASN A 132 1.23 4.42 14.38
CA ASN A 132 1.83 4.85 13.13
C ASN A 132 2.06 3.60 12.28
N ASN A 133 1.41 3.47 11.15
CA ASN A 133 1.50 2.27 10.33
C ASN A 133 1.34 2.56 8.84
N THR A 134 1.97 1.73 8.02
CA THR A 134 1.79 1.73 6.56
C THR A 134 1.58 0.32 6.06
N TRP A 135 0.70 0.16 5.06
CA TRP A 135 0.33 -1.15 4.52
C TRP A 135 -0.15 -1.05 3.08
N PHE A 136 -0.18 -2.21 2.42
CA PHE A 136 -0.90 -2.36 1.15
C PHE A 136 -2.33 -2.80 1.39
N GLU A 137 -3.25 -2.19 0.67
CA GLU A 137 -4.64 -2.59 0.57
C GLU A 137 -4.95 -2.95 -0.88
N PHE A 138 -5.58 -4.09 -1.09
CA PHE A 138 -5.86 -4.62 -2.43
C PHE A 138 -7.36 -4.59 -2.69
N LYS A 139 -7.77 -3.87 -3.72
CA LYS A 139 -9.14 -3.90 -4.22
C LYS A 139 -9.31 -5.11 -5.14
N VAL A 140 -10.02 -6.11 -4.66
CA VAL A 140 -10.22 -7.35 -5.41
C VAL A 140 -11.48 -7.35 -6.26
N ARG A 141 -12.31 -6.30 -6.12
CA ARG A 141 -13.48 -6.04 -6.97
C ARG A 141 -13.53 -4.58 -7.37
N ALA A 142 -13.88 -4.33 -8.62
CA ALA A 142 -14.15 -2.98 -9.07
C ALA A 142 -15.45 -2.46 -8.43
N GLU A 143 -15.38 -1.19 -8.02
CA GLU A 143 -16.53 -0.43 -7.53
C GLU A 143 -16.78 0.70 -8.51
N ASP A 144 -18.02 0.85 -8.95
CA ASP A 144 -18.44 1.99 -9.74
C ASP A 144 -19.57 2.73 -9.03
N THR A 145 -19.50 4.04 -9.07
CA THR A 145 -20.48 4.93 -8.46
C THR A 145 -21.07 5.85 -9.49
N TYR A 146 -22.39 5.78 -9.67
CA TYR A 146 -23.11 6.68 -10.54
C TYR A 146 -24.29 7.34 -9.83
N TYR A 147 -24.76 8.43 -10.40
CA TYR A 147 -25.90 9.17 -9.86
C TYR A 147 -27.12 8.96 -10.74
N MET A 148 -28.22 8.54 -10.12
CA MET A 148 -29.55 8.48 -10.74
C MET A 148 -30.41 9.59 -10.12
N GLY A 149 -30.45 10.75 -10.75
CA GLY A 149 -31.00 11.96 -10.14
C GLY A 149 -30.19 12.36 -8.89
N ASN A 150 -30.84 12.46 -7.75
CA ASN A 150 -30.20 12.81 -6.48
C ASN A 150 -29.71 11.57 -5.66
N ARG A 151 -29.86 10.37 -6.20
CA ARG A 151 -29.43 9.13 -5.53
C ARG A 151 -28.06 8.72 -6.03
N LYS A 152 -27.14 8.56 -5.07
CA LYS A 152 -25.85 7.91 -5.31
C LYS A 152 -26.09 6.40 -5.29
N LEU A 153 -25.73 5.72 -6.36
CA LEU A 153 -25.77 4.26 -6.49
C LEU A 153 -24.34 3.75 -6.62
N THR A 154 -23.99 2.80 -5.79
CA THR A 154 -22.72 2.12 -5.86
C THR A 154 -22.98 0.68 -6.29
N VAL A 155 -22.32 0.24 -7.33
CA VAL A 155 -22.36 -1.13 -7.84
C VAL A 155 -20.97 -1.75 -7.78
N TYR A 156 -20.94 -3.04 -7.58
CA TYR A 156 -19.71 -3.81 -7.49
C TYR A 156 -19.67 -4.81 -8.63
N GLU A 157 -18.45 -5.04 -9.12
CA GLU A 157 -18.22 -6.07 -10.13
C GLU A 157 -18.74 -7.43 -9.61
N GLN A 158 -19.54 -8.08 -10.45
CA GLN A 158 -20.10 -9.41 -10.17
C GLN A 158 -19.20 -10.49 -10.76
N GLY A 159 -19.21 -11.68 -10.15
CA GLY A 159 -18.48 -12.84 -10.67
C GLY A 159 -17.11 -13.04 -10.02
N LYS A 160 -16.16 -13.56 -10.79
CA LYS A 160 -14.84 -13.95 -10.29
C LYS A 160 -14.00 -12.74 -9.88
N ILE A 161 -13.30 -12.87 -8.78
CA ILE A 161 -12.21 -11.95 -8.43
C ILE A 161 -11.09 -12.11 -9.48
N ASN A 162 -10.66 -10.97 -10.06
CA ASN A 162 -9.66 -10.98 -11.14
C ASN A 162 -8.26 -11.32 -10.66
N GLN A 163 -7.95 -11.06 -9.38
CA GLN A 163 -6.65 -11.30 -8.75
C GLN A 163 -6.77 -12.25 -7.56
N PRO A 164 -6.82 -13.56 -7.78
CA PRO A 164 -7.02 -14.53 -6.70
C PRO A 164 -5.78 -14.71 -5.79
N ASN A 165 -4.60 -14.35 -6.28
CA ASN A 165 -3.35 -14.48 -5.54
C ASN A 165 -2.71 -13.12 -5.32
N LEU A 166 -2.60 -12.73 -4.06
CA LEU A 166 -1.96 -11.50 -3.63
C LEU A 166 -0.68 -11.85 -2.87
N THR A 167 0.41 -11.21 -3.22
CA THR A 167 1.70 -11.49 -2.58
C THR A 167 2.39 -10.20 -2.18
N VAL A 168 2.69 -10.07 -0.88
CA VAL A 168 3.58 -9.03 -0.35
C VAL A 168 4.81 -9.66 0.27
N GLY A 169 5.97 -9.28 -0.19
CA GLY A 169 7.26 -9.64 0.41
C GLY A 169 7.62 -8.65 1.49
N TYR A 170 7.85 -9.11 2.72
CA TYR A 170 8.34 -8.30 3.84
C TYR A 170 9.80 -8.65 4.10
N TYR A 171 10.64 -7.62 4.17
CA TYR A 171 12.08 -7.70 4.38
C TYR A 171 12.45 -6.91 5.63
N PRO A 172 12.59 -7.58 6.79
CA PRO A 172 13.04 -6.93 8.01
C PRO A 172 14.46 -6.39 7.86
N LEU A 173 14.69 -5.20 8.39
CA LEU A 173 15.97 -4.50 8.37
C LEU A 173 16.35 -4.09 9.80
N ALA A 174 17.61 -4.26 10.16
CA ALA A 174 18.15 -3.79 11.43
C ALA A 174 19.60 -3.36 11.25
N LYS A 175 19.91 -2.12 11.64
CA LYS A 175 21.24 -1.53 11.51
C LYS A 175 21.35 -0.38 12.49
N GLU A 176 22.53 -0.11 13.03
CA GLU A 176 22.78 0.99 13.97
C GLU A 176 22.25 2.34 13.45
N ASN A 177 22.49 2.63 12.16
CA ASN A 177 22.04 3.86 11.50
C ASN A 177 21.10 3.53 10.32
N LEU A 178 20.12 2.67 10.56
CA LEU A 178 19.12 2.33 9.54
C LEU A 178 18.36 3.58 9.11
N SER A 179 18.25 3.77 7.81
CA SER A 179 17.58 4.92 7.21
C SER A 179 16.75 4.53 5.97
N TYR A 180 16.01 5.49 5.42
CA TYR A 180 15.27 5.29 4.16
C TYR A 180 16.21 4.94 2.98
N VAL A 181 17.50 5.32 3.07
CA VAL A 181 18.50 4.97 2.05
C VAL A 181 18.70 3.45 2.01
N ASP A 182 18.76 2.79 3.18
CA ASP A 182 18.91 1.34 3.26
C ASP A 182 17.67 0.62 2.68
N ILE A 183 16.47 1.20 2.86
CA ILE A 183 15.24 0.70 2.21
C ILE A 183 15.33 0.84 0.69
N ALA A 184 15.81 1.98 0.20
CA ALA A 184 15.99 2.21 -1.23
C ALA A 184 17.05 1.28 -1.84
N GLU A 185 18.17 1.05 -1.14
CA GLU A 185 19.20 0.08 -1.54
C GLU A 185 18.67 -1.35 -1.56
N ALA A 186 17.90 -1.75 -0.55
CA ALA A 186 17.28 -3.05 -0.50
C ALA A 186 16.30 -3.26 -1.68
N TYR A 187 15.52 -2.24 -2.02
CA TYR A 187 14.63 -2.29 -3.18
C TYR A 187 15.41 -2.35 -4.49
N ARG A 188 16.46 -1.56 -4.64
CA ARG A 188 17.36 -1.60 -5.81
C ARG A 188 17.96 -2.99 -6.00
N ASN A 189 18.48 -3.61 -4.93
CA ASN A 189 19.04 -4.95 -4.98
C ASN A 189 17.97 -5.98 -5.38
N TYR A 190 16.76 -5.87 -4.83
CA TYR A 190 15.63 -6.70 -5.25
C TYR A 190 15.34 -6.57 -6.76
N LEU A 191 15.36 -5.37 -7.31
CA LEU A 191 15.13 -5.17 -8.75
C LEU A 191 16.23 -5.79 -9.59
N ILE A 192 17.49 -5.67 -9.18
CA ILE A 192 18.63 -6.27 -9.88
C ILE A 192 18.53 -7.80 -9.86
N GLU A 193 18.33 -8.38 -8.67
CA GLU A 193 18.36 -9.83 -8.49
C GLU A 193 17.12 -10.53 -9.05
N GLN A 194 15.94 -9.96 -8.83
CA GLN A 194 14.67 -10.63 -9.12
C GLN A 194 14.03 -10.19 -10.45
N LYS A 195 14.32 -8.99 -10.91
CA LYS A 195 13.73 -8.41 -12.13
C LYS A 195 14.74 -8.22 -13.25
N GLY A 196 16.02 -8.55 -13.02
CA GLY A 196 17.08 -8.49 -14.03
C GLY A 196 17.42 -7.06 -14.48
N PHE A 197 17.15 -6.07 -13.66
CA PHE A 197 17.59 -4.70 -13.92
C PHE A 197 19.13 -4.64 -13.86
N LYS A 198 19.75 -3.95 -14.83
CA LYS A 198 21.19 -3.73 -14.83
C LYS A 198 21.55 -2.54 -13.97
N ASP A 199 22.65 -2.65 -13.24
CA ASP A 199 23.22 -1.51 -12.55
C ASP A 199 23.74 -0.46 -13.54
N LYS A 200 23.64 0.82 -13.17
CA LYS A 200 24.19 1.91 -13.98
C LYS A 200 25.72 1.77 -14.20
N SER A 201 26.41 1.20 -13.22
CA SER A 201 27.86 0.95 -13.29
C SER A 201 28.24 0.00 -14.42
N ASP A 202 27.34 -0.89 -14.85
CA ASP A 202 27.60 -1.86 -15.92
C ASP A 202 27.51 -1.27 -17.34
N ASN A 203 27.04 -0.01 -17.45
CA ASN A 203 26.85 0.68 -18.72
C ASN A 203 27.89 1.80 -18.99
N ILE A 204 28.92 1.92 -18.14
CA ILE A 204 30.02 2.86 -18.33
C ILE A 204 31.23 2.06 -18.83
N THR A 205 31.19 1.68 -20.09
CA THR A 205 32.37 1.26 -20.86
C THR A 205 32.53 2.15 -22.08
#